data_6ab863376bffd8ce70295d92bf273339
#
_entry.id   6ab863376bffd8ce70295d92bf273339
#
_cell.length_a   1.000
_cell.length_b   1.000
_cell.length_c   1.000
_cell.angle_alpha   90.00
_cell.angle_beta   90.00
_cell.angle_gamma   90.00
#
_symmetry.space_group_name_H-M   'P 1'
#
loop_
_entity.id
_entity.type
_entity.pdbx_description
1 polymer ?
#
loop_
_entity_poly.entity_id
_entity_poly.type
_entity_poly.pdbx_seq_one_letter_code
_entity_poly.pdbx_strand_id
1 'polypeptide(L)'
;VSCINVFIQPCDRKYNKNVWDNCALILSERSDEELRPYLDPLFHWLEDMNWPGAECIYRRLKWYHEDRLFRSMLNECIREAIALKKDIWLQVLREFE
;
A
#
# COMPACT_ATOMS: atom_id res chain seq x y z
N VAL A 1 13.67 17.36 -3.04
CA VAL A 1 13.86 16.05 -2.42
C VAL A 1 12.53 15.54 -1.92
N SER A 2 12.19 14.38 -2.38
CA SER A 2 10.94 13.76 -1.96
C SER A 2 11.11 13.07 -0.61
N CYS A 3 10.22 13.37 0.31
CA CYS A 3 10.18 12.70 1.61
C CYS A 3 8.95 11.80 1.68
N ILE A 4 8.65 11.12 0.58
CA ILE A 4 7.45 10.27 0.48
C ILE A 4 7.42 9.23 1.59
N ASN A 5 8.57 8.70 1.97
CA ASN A 5 8.63 7.65 2.98
C ASN A 5 8.11 8.11 4.35
N VAL A 6 8.08 9.41 4.65
CA VAL A 6 7.53 9.88 5.92
C VAL A 6 6.02 9.75 5.97
N PHE A 7 5.37 9.58 4.82
CA PHE A 7 3.93 9.42 4.74
C PHE A 7 3.51 7.96 4.72
N ILE A 8 4.45 7.02 4.60
CA ILE A 8 4.12 5.61 4.54
C ILE A 8 3.73 5.11 5.92
N GLN A 9 2.57 4.50 6.02
CA GLN A 9 2.08 3.91 7.25
C GLN A 9 1.85 2.41 7.04
N PRO A 10 1.88 1.59 8.08
CA PRO A 10 2.20 1.94 9.46
C PRO A 10 3.70 2.05 9.69
N CYS A 11 4.16 3.19 10.15
CA CYS A 11 5.57 3.38 10.47
C CYS A 11 5.76 3.88 11.90
N ASP A 12 4.66 4.21 12.57
CA ASP A 12 4.66 4.70 13.93
C ASP A 12 3.91 3.72 14.82
N ARG A 13 4.33 3.65 16.07
CA ARG A 13 3.68 2.78 17.05
C ARG A 13 2.34 3.33 17.49
N LYS A 14 2.15 4.65 17.37
CA LYS A 14 0.91 5.27 17.78
C LYS A 14 -0.05 5.34 16.62
N TYR A 15 -1.17 4.68 16.80
CA TYR A 15 -2.24 4.72 15.84
C TYR A 15 -2.93 6.09 15.92
N ASN A 16 -2.91 6.84 14.84
CA ASN A 16 -3.60 8.11 14.76
C ASN A 16 -4.34 8.18 13.43
N LYS A 17 -5.65 8.05 13.50
CA LYS A 17 -6.50 7.97 12.32
C LYS A 17 -6.33 9.19 11.41
N ASN A 18 -6.29 10.38 11.99
CA ASN A 18 -6.21 11.61 11.18
C ASN A 18 -4.89 11.69 10.44
N VAL A 19 -3.79 11.31 11.09
CA VAL A 19 -2.48 11.31 10.44
C VAL A 19 -2.44 10.30 9.31
N TRP A 20 -2.93 9.09 9.55
CA TRP A 20 -2.92 8.04 8.53
C TRP A 20 -3.77 8.42 7.32
N ASP A 21 -4.98 8.95 7.55
CA ASP A 21 -5.85 9.37 6.46
C ASP A 21 -5.22 10.50 5.64
N ASN A 22 -4.61 11.47 6.31
CA ASN A 22 -3.95 12.57 5.62
C ASN A 22 -2.74 12.10 4.82
N CYS A 23 -1.96 11.19 5.38
CA CYS A 23 -0.81 10.62 4.67
C CYS A 23 -1.26 9.88 3.43
N ALA A 24 -2.32 9.08 3.54
CA ALA A 24 -2.83 8.34 2.39
C ALA A 24 -3.32 9.28 1.30
N LEU A 25 -3.99 10.36 1.68
CA LEU A 25 -4.49 11.33 0.72
C LEU A 25 -3.33 12.00 -0.02
N ILE A 26 -2.29 12.41 0.69
CA ILE A 26 -1.11 13.01 0.09
C ILE A 26 -0.47 12.02 -0.90
N LEU A 27 -0.29 10.77 -0.49
CA LEU A 27 0.31 9.76 -1.34
C LEU A 27 -0.53 9.48 -2.58
N SER A 28 -1.86 9.50 -2.44
CA SER A 28 -2.74 9.21 -3.57
C SER A 28 -2.64 10.25 -4.67
N GLU A 29 -2.10 11.43 -4.38
CA GLU A 29 -1.91 12.50 -5.35
C GLU A 29 -0.53 12.46 -6.01
N ARG A 30 0.34 11.53 -5.61
CA ARG A 30 1.66 11.39 -6.22
C ARG A 30 1.56 10.58 -7.50
N SER A 31 2.54 10.80 -8.38
CA SER A 31 2.60 10.06 -9.64
C SER A 31 2.99 8.60 -9.41
N ASP A 32 2.71 7.76 -10.40
CA ASP A 32 3.14 6.36 -10.37
C ASP A 32 4.66 6.26 -10.22
N GLU A 33 5.38 7.13 -10.92
CA GLU A 33 6.84 7.13 -10.88
C GLU A 33 7.35 7.44 -9.48
N GLU A 34 6.72 8.40 -8.80
CA GLU A 34 7.10 8.74 -7.44
C GLU A 34 6.80 7.61 -6.46
N LEU A 35 5.71 6.88 -6.67
CA LEU A 35 5.30 5.81 -5.78
C LEU A 35 6.03 4.48 -6.03
N ARG A 36 6.66 4.35 -7.21
CA ARG A 36 7.29 3.08 -7.59
C ARG A 36 8.24 2.51 -6.54
N PRO A 37 9.14 3.30 -5.92
CA PRO A 37 10.05 2.74 -4.91
C PRO A 37 9.36 2.30 -3.64
N TYR A 38 8.10 2.66 -3.47
CA TYR A 38 7.37 2.43 -2.22
C TYR A 38 6.22 1.44 -2.38
N LEU A 39 6.17 0.71 -3.50
CA LEU A 39 5.08 -0.23 -3.75
C LEU A 39 4.96 -1.29 -2.65
N ASP A 40 6.10 -1.80 -2.16
CA ASP A 40 6.04 -2.80 -1.11
C ASP A 40 5.36 -2.26 0.16
N PRO A 41 5.80 -1.15 0.75
CA PRO A 41 5.09 -0.61 1.92
C PRO A 41 3.64 -0.25 1.62
N LEU A 42 3.34 0.21 0.40
CA LEU A 42 1.96 0.55 0.05
C LEU A 42 1.07 -0.69 0.03
N PHE A 43 1.55 -1.80 -0.53
CA PHE A 43 0.81 -3.05 -0.48
C PHE A 43 0.64 -3.52 0.97
N HIS A 44 1.63 -3.32 1.84
CA HIS A 44 1.52 -3.70 3.25
C HIS A 44 0.50 -2.86 4.00
N TRP A 45 0.23 -1.63 3.55
CA TRP A 45 -0.83 -0.81 4.14
C TRP A 45 -2.19 -1.51 4.01
N LEU A 46 -2.33 -2.39 3.02
CA LEU A 46 -3.58 -3.08 2.76
C LEU A 46 -3.76 -4.35 3.61
N GLU A 47 -2.82 -4.64 4.52
CA GLU A 47 -2.93 -5.82 5.38
C GLU A 47 -4.18 -5.78 6.24
N ASP A 48 -4.64 -4.59 6.59
CA ASP A 48 -5.87 -4.41 7.33
C ASP A 48 -6.63 -3.23 6.70
N MET A 49 -7.68 -3.55 5.98
CA MET A 49 -8.47 -2.55 5.30
C MET A 49 -9.27 -1.66 6.24
N ASN A 50 -9.28 -1.98 7.54
CA ASN A 50 -9.86 -1.12 8.55
C ASN A 50 -8.88 -0.04 9.02
N TRP A 51 -7.61 -0.14 8.67
CA TRP A 51 -6.64 0.91 8.98
C TRP A 51 -7.03 2.20 8.27
N PRO A 52 -6.84 3.36 8.93
CA PRO A 52 -7.12 4.64 8.27
C PRO A 52 -6.29 4.77 6.99
N GLY A 53 -6.92 5.25 5.95
CA GLY A 53 -6.25 5.47 4.68
C GLY A 53 -6.09 4.24 3.80
N ALA A 54 -6.35 3.04 4.32
CA ALA A 54 -6.15 1.81 3.54
C ALA A 54 -6.98 1.81 2.27
N GLU A 55 -8.25 2.21 2.34
CA GLU A 55 -9.09 2.26 1.15
C GLU A 55 -8.58 3.27 0.13
N CYS A 56 -8.08 4.40 0.59
CA CYS A 56 -7.51 5.43 -0.28
C CYS A 56 -6.29 4.88 -1.02
N ILE A 57 -5.40 4.18 -0.32
CA ILE A 57 -4.23 3.57 -0.93
C ILE A 57 -4.65 2.46 -1.90
N TYR A 58 -5.65 1.66 -1.52
CA TYR A 58 -6.18 0.60 -2.39
C TYR A 58 -6.64 1.19 -3.73
N ARG A 59 -7.45 2.25 -3.68
CA ARG A 59 -7.94 2.90 -4.89
C ARG A 59 -6.80 3.48 -5.71
N ARG A 60 -5.81 4.09 -5.05
CA ARG A 60 -4.66 4.66 -5.76
C ARG A 60 -3.86 3.59 -6.49
N LEU A 61 -3.66 2.43 -5.87
CA LEU A 61 -2.95 1.33 -6.50
C LEU A 61 -3.76 0.72 -7.65
N LYS A 62 -5.08 0.76 -7.58
CA LYS A 62 -5.91 0.32 -8.70
C LYS A 62 -5.73 1.20 -9.93
N TRP A 63 -5.38 2.46 -9.73
CA TRP A 63 -5.10 3.40 -10.82
C TRP A 63 -3.65 3.39 -11.28
N TYR A 64 -2.80 2.62 -10.58
CA TYR A 64 -1.39 2.53 -10.95
C TYR A 64 -1.24 1.84 -12.30
N HIS A 65 -0.35 2.36 -13.13
CA HIS A 65 -0.05 1.75 -14.42
C HIS A 65 0.80 0.51 -14.18
N GLU A 66 0.22 -0.67 -14.32
CA GLU A 66 0.91 -1.92 -14.03
C GLU A 66 2.14 -2.06 -14.92
N ASP A 67 3.28 -2.25 -14.28
CA ASP A 67 4.52 -2.55 -14.96
C ASP A 67 5.12 -3.80 -14.33
N ARG A 68 6.31 -4.18 -14.81
CA ARG A 68 6.97 -5.39 -14.32
C ARG A 68 7.26 -5.31 -12.83
N LEU A 69 7.68 -4.15 -12.35
CA LEU A 69 7.97 -3.99 -10.92
C LEU A 69 6.71 -4.12 -10.08
N PHE A 70 5.61 -3.51 -10.52
CA PHE A 70 4.33 -3.63 -9.83
C PHE A 70 3.94 -5.10 -9.68
N ARG A 71 4.00 -5.84 -10.79
CA ARG A 71 3.64 -7.27 -10.78
C ARG A 71 4.57 -8.07 -9.89
N SER A 72 5.85 -7.76 -9.92
CA SER A 72 6.83 -8.46 -9.11
C SER A 72 6.58 -8.25 -7.62
N MET A 73 6.33 -7.00 -7.23
CA MET A 73 6.06 -6.68 -5.83
C MET A 73 4.73 -7.28 -5.37
N LEU A 74 3.71 -7.25 -6.23
CA LEU A 74 2.44 -7.88 -5.93
C LEU A 74 2.62 -9.37 -5.66
N ASN A 75 3.36 -10.05 -6.53
CA ASN A 75 3.59 -11.49 -6.37
C ASN A 75 4.36 -11.81 -5.10
N GLU A 76 5.33 -10.99 -4.73
CA GLU A 76 6.06 -11.19 -3.49
C GLU A 76 5.16 -11.02 -2.27
N CYS A 77 4.29 -10.01 -2.28
CA CYS A 77 3.34 -9.80 -1.19
C CYS A 77 2.33 -10.95 -1.10
N ILE A 78 1.90 -11.47 -2.24
CA ILE A 78 1.00 -12.64 -2.25
C ILE A 78 1.68 -13.83 -1.60
N ARG A 79 2.95 -14.10 -1.95
CA ARG A 79 3.70 -15.20 -1.34
C ARG A 79 3.84 -15.00 0.17
N GLU A 80 4.12 -13.78 0.59
CA GLU A 80 4.23 -13.47 2.01
C GLU A 80 2.89 -13.69 2.73
N ALA A 81 1.79 -13.22 2.13
CA ALA A 81 0.46 -13.38 2.72
C ALA A 81 0.12 -14.86 2.89
N ILE A 82 0.47 -15.69 1.90
CA ILE A 82 0.26 -17.14 1.99
C ILE A 82 1.11 -17.73 3.12
N ALA A 83 2.39 -17.38 3.15
CA ALA A 83 3.32 -17.93 4.14
C ALA A 83 2.92 -17.57 5.56
N LEU A 84 2.40 -16.36 5.77
CA LEU A 84 2.00 -15.87 7.08
C LEU A 84 0.52 -16.12 7.38
N LYS A 85 -0.21 -16.75 6.45
CA LYS A 85 -1.63 -17.08 6.58
C LYS A 85 -2.49 -15.85 6.83
N LYS A 86 -2.15 -14.76 6.16
CA LYS A 86 -2.91 -13.51 6.22
C LYS A 86 -3.98 -13.51 5.13
N ASP A 87 -5.07 -14.23 5.39
CA ASP A 87 -6.07 -14.52 4.37
C ASP A 87 -6.79 -13.27 3.85
N ILE A 88 -7.09 -12.33 4.73
CA ILE A 88 -7.77 -11.10 4.32
C ILE A 88 -6.88 -10.29 3.39
N TRP A 89 -5.62 -10.15 3.76
CA TRP A 89 -4.65 -9.44 2.91
C TRP A 89 -4.50 -10.15 1.56
N LEU A 90 -4.44 -11.47 1.58
CA LEU A 90 -4.34 -12.25 0.36
C LEU A 90 -5.51 -11.97 -0.58
N GLN A 91 -6.73 -11.92 -0.04
CA GLN A 91 -7.91 -11.61 -0.85
C GLN A 91 -7.80 -10.24 -1.50
N VAL A 92 -7.35 -9.24 -0.73
CA VAL A 92 -7.20 -7.89 -1.27
C VAL A 92 -6.14 -7.87 -2.38
N LEU A 93 -4.99 -8.53 -2.14
CA LEU A 93 -3.93 -8.56 -3.14
C LEU A 93 -4.36 -9.23 -4.44
N ARG A 94 -5.16 -10.28 -4.34
CA ARG A 94 -5.64 -10.98 -5.53
C ARG A 94 -6.56 -10.12 -6.40
N GLU A 95 -7.15 -9.09 -5.84
CA GLU A 95 -7.96 -8.16 -6.62
C GLU A 95 -7.13 -7.33 -7.59
N PHE A 96 -5.81 -7.34 -7.46
CA PHE A 96 -4.90 -6.67 -8.38
C PHE A 96 -4.36 -7.61 -9.47
N GLU A 97 -4.70 -8.87 -9.42
CA GLU A 97 -4.27 -9.85 -10.44
C GLU A 97 -4.98 -9.70 -11.78
#